data_fb049082603833c2f98c0eac5c0947a0
#
_entry.id   fb049082603833c2f98c0eac5c0947a0
#
_cell.length_a   1.000
_cell.length_b   1.000
_cell.length_c   1.000
_cell.angle_alpha   90.00
_cell.angle_beta   90.00
_cell.angle_gamma   90.00
#
_symmetry.space_group_name_H-M   'P 1'
#
loop_
_entity.id
_entity.type
_entity.pdbx_description
1 polymer ?
#
loop_
_entity_poly.entity_id
_entity_poly.type
_entity_poly.pdbx_seq_one_letter_code
_entity_poly.pdbx_strand_id
1 'polypeptide(L)'
;MSVLAPGTPAPSFKLATEDGGSITEKDLKGERTVLVFYPFAFSPVCTDQLQLYEATLGELIEQGVTKLCGVSCDSSWSQIAFREKLGVSIEQLSDFEPKGAACEAFGVLHEGGFPERALVAIDADGIVRWSYQAPLPGELPSVELLREGVGIAFGDVLAA
;
A
#
# COMPACT_ATOMS: atom_id res chain seq x y z
N MET A 1 -4.85 17.83 2.94
CA MET A 1 -4.77 16.44 3.45
C MET A 1 -3.38 15.89 3.15
N SER A 2 -2.74 15.24 4.10
CA SER A 2 -1.41 14.64 3.91
C SER A 2 -1.38 13.24 4.50
N VAL A 3 -0.49 12.39 3.97
CA VAL A 3 -0.31 11.01 4.44
C VAL A 3 -0.02 10.99 5.95
N LEU A 4 -0.51 9.98 6.66
CA LEU A 4 -0.32 9.85 8.10
C LEU A 4 1.15 9.82 8.48
N ALA A 5 1.50 10.56 9.53
CA ALA A 5 2.88 10.62 10.02
C ALA A 5 3.29 9.37 10.79
N PRO A 6 4.60 9.04 10.81
CA PRO A 6 5.11 7.99 11.69
C PRO A 6 4.72 8.22 13.14
N GLY A 7 4.38 7.14 13.85
CA GLY A 7 3.89 7.18 15.22
C GLY A 7 2.38 7.20 15.34
N THR A 8 1.66 7.42 14.24
CA THR A 8 0.20 7.43 14.22
C THR A 8 -0.34 6.00 14.20
N PRO A 9 -1.30 5.64 15.05
CA PRO A 9 -1.98 4.36 14.93
C PRO A 9 -2.71 4.27 13.58
N ALA A 10 -2.73 3.09 12.97
CA ALA A 10 -3.51 2.88 11.75
C ALA A 10 -4.97 3.23 12.03
N PRO A 11 -5.61 4.00 11.15
CA PRO A 11 -7.01 4.39 11.35
C PRO A 11 -7.94 3.21 11.18
N SER A 12 -9.18 3.35 11.61
CA SER A 12 -10.22 2.40 11.26
C SER A 12 -10.47 2.46 9.75
N PHE A 13 -10.41 1.32 9.08
CA PHE A 13 -10.67 1.23 7.64
C PHE A 13 -11.23 -0.13 7.26
N LYS A 14 -11.76 -0.23 6.05
CA LYS A 14 -12.22 -1.49 5.48
C LYS A 14 -11.90 -1.48 3.99
N LEU A 15 -11.17 -2.48 3.54
CA LEU A 15 -10.80 -2.65 2.14
C LEU A 15 -11.27 -4.02 1.66
N ALA A 16 -11.86 -4.08 0.47
CA ALA A 16 -12.31 -5.35 -0.10
C ALA A 16 -11.13 -6.15 -0.64
N THR A 17 -11.17 -7.46 -0.42
CA THR A 17 -10.18 -8.40 -0.94
C THR A 17 -10.66 -9.04 -2.24
N GLU A 18 -9.75 -9.67 -2.99
CA GLU A 18 -10.06 -10.32 -4.26
C GLU A 18 -11.04 -11.49 -4.11
N ASP A 19 -11.04 -12.14 -2.97
CA ASP A 19 -11.91 -13.31 -2.71
C ASP A 19 -13.32 -12.95 -2.25
N GLY A 20 -13.68 -11.67 -2.26
CA GLY A 20 -14.99 -11.22 -1.85
C GLY A 20 -15.10 -10.89 -0.36
N GLY A 21 -14.01 -11.04 0.40
CA GLY A 21 -13.95 -10.66 1.80
C GLY A 21 -13.51 -9.22 1.99
N SER A 22 -13.01 -8.92 3.18
CA SER A 22 -12.46 -7.61 3.50
C SER A 22 -11.38 -7.72 4.56
N ILE A 23 -10.53 -6.68 4.63
CA ILE A 23 -9.59 -6.53 5.75
C ILE A 23 -9.83 -5.19 6.42
N THR A 24 -9.52 -5.14 7.70
CA THR A 24 -9.61 -3.93 8.54
C THR A 24 -8.28 -3.73 9.26
N GLU A 25 -8.16 -2.65 10.02
CA GLU A 25 -6.98 -2.37 10.84
C GLU A 25 -6.68 -3.50 11.84
N LYS A 26 -7.70 -4.26 12.22
CA LYS A 26 -7.53 -5.39 13.15
C LYS A 26 -6.76 -6.54 12.52
N ASP A 27 -6.90 -6.73 11.21
CA ASP A 27 -6.22 -7.79 10.47
C ASP A 27 -4.73 -7.49 10.28
N LEU A 28 -4.29 -6.25 10.53
CA LEU A 28 -2.89 -5.87 10.42
C LEU A 28 -2.08 -6.19 11.67
N LYS A 29 -2.74 -6.52 12.77
CA LYS A 29 -2.05 -6.91 14.01
C LYS A 29 -1.24 -8.19 13.79
N GLY A 30 0.02 -8.16 14.20
CA GLY A 30 0.93 -9.27 14.00
C GLY A 30 1.61 -9.28 12.64
N GLU A 31 1.24 -8.38 11.74
CA GLU A 31 1.80 -8.28 10.40
C GLU A 31 2.68 -7.03 10.27
N ARG A 32 3.72 -7.11 9.46
CA ARG A 32 4.51 -5.95 9.04
C ARG A 32 4.09 -5.62 7.62
N THR A 33 3.22 -4.62 7.49
CA THR A 33 2.48 -4.33 6.27
C THR A 33 3.02 -3.09 5.56
N VAL A 34 3.15 -3.17 4.24
CA VAL A 34 3.36 -2.00 3.38
C VAL A 34 2.15 -1.87 2.48
N LEU A 35 1.46 -0.74 2.59
CA LEU A 35 0.35 -0.38 1.69
C LEU A 35 0.90 0.52 0.59
N VAL A 36 0.65 0.13 -0.64
CA VAL A 36 1.07 0.86 -1.84
C VAL A 36 -0.17 1.46 -2.47
N PHE A 37 -0.43 2.74 -2.18
CA PHE A 37 -1.57 3.46 -2.75
C PHE A 37 -1.20 3.92 -4.15
N TYR A 38 -2.05 3.62 -5.13
CA TYR A 38 -1.83 4.03 -6.52
C TYR A 38 -3.12 4.53 -7.16
N PRO A 39 -3.04 5.51 -8.09
CA PRO A 39 -4.24 6.16 -8.64
C PRO A 39 -5.20 5.26 -9.38
N PHE A 40 -4.74 4.51 -10.38
CA PHE A 40 -5.62 3.73 -11.25
C PHE A 40 -4.95 2.46 -11.76
N ALA A 41 -5.68 1.34 -11.67
CA ALA A 41 -5.28 0.11 -12.36
C ALA A 41 -5.15 0.39 -13.87
N PHE A 42 -4.19 -0.26 -14.50
CA PHE A 42 -3.87 -0.14 -15.94
C PHE A 42 -3.20 1.16 -16.38
N SER A 43 -3.04 2.17 -15.50
CA SER A 43 -2.29 3.36 -15.88
C SER A 43 -0.79 3.02 -16.03
N PRO A 44 -0.04 3.74 -16.91
CA PRO A 44 1.36 3.37 -17.18
C PRO A 44 2.27 3.37 -15.95
N VAL A 45 2.20 4.41 -15.12
CA VAL A 45 3.07 4.52 -13.94
C VAL A 45 2.70 3.47 -12.88
N CYS A 46 1.41 3.20 -12.71
CA CYS A 46 0.95 2.17 -11.76
C CYS A 46 1.38 0.77 -12.21
N THR A 47 1.36 0.52 -13.52
CA THR A 47 1.86 -0.73 -14.11
C THR A 47 3.35 -0.90 -13.80
N ASP A 48 4.14 0.12 -14.08
CA ASP A 48 5.59 0.10 -13.82
C ASP A 48 5.88 -0.09 -12.33
N GLN A 49 5.15 0.61 -11.46
CA GLN A 49 5.33 0.52 -10.02
C GLN A 49 5.12 -0.91 -9.50
N LEU A 50 4.01 -1.53 -9.85
CA LEU A 50 3.70 -2.87 -9.35
C LEU A 50 4.70 -3.91 -9.89
N GLN A 51 5.13 -3.78 -11.14
CA GLN A 51 6.13 -4.69 -11.70
C GLN A 51 7.50 -4.53 -11.02
N LEU A 52 7.93 -3.29 -10.77
CA LEU A 52 9.18 -3.03 -10.07
C LEU A 52 9.15 -3.55 -8.63
N TYR A 53 8.04 -3.32 -7.94
CA TYR A 53 7.90 -3.75 -6.55
C TYR A 53 7.80 -5.27 -6.45
N GLU A 54 7.15 -5.93 -7.41
CA GLU A 54 7.15 -7.39 -7.49
C GLU A 54 8.56 -7.95 -7.64
N ALA A 55 9.36 -7.34 -8.51
CA ALA A 55 10.75 -7.76 -8.70
C ALA A 55 11.61 -7.59 -7.44
N THR A 56 11.20 -6.71 -6.53
CA THR A 56 11.91 -6.40 -5.28
C THR A 56 11.31 -7.16 -4.08
N LEU A 57 10.20 -7.86 -4.27
CA LEU A 57 9.44 -8.47 -3.18
C LEU A 57 10.30 -9.38 -2.28
N GLY A 58 11.17 -10.20 -2.87
CA GLY A 58 12.06 -11.09 -2.11
C GLY A 58 12.95 -10.33 -1.13
N GLU A 59 13.51 -9.20 -1.57
CA GLU A 59 14.33 -8.36 -0.70
C GLU A 59 13.52 -7.73 0.42
N LEU A 60 12.30 -7.29 0.12
CA LEU A 60 11.42 -6.69 1.13
C LEU A 60 11.03 -7.71 2.19
N ILE A 61 10.79 -8.94 1.81
CA ILE A 61 10.50 -10.04 2.74
C ILE A 61 11.70 -10.28 3.65
N GLU A 62 12.92 -10.29 3.11
CA GLU A 62 14.14 -10.39 3.91
C GLU A 62 14.30 -9.23 4.87
N GLN A 63 13.81 -8.05 4.53
CA GLN A 63 13.80 -6.87 5.40
C GLN A 63 12.68 -6.90 6.45
N GLY A 64 11.84 -7.93 6.47
CA GLY A 64 10.82 -8.11 7.49
C GLY A 64 9.39 -7.86 7.04
N VAL A 65 9.15 -7.49 5.79
CA VAL A 65 7.78 -7.30 5.27
C VAL A 65 7.07 -8.66 5.23
N THR A 66 5.90 -8.74 5.86
CA THR A 66 5.06 -9.94 5.81
C THR A 66 3.87 -9.75 4.88
N LYS A 67 3.51 -8.50 4.55
CA LYS A 67 2.35 -8.18 3.72
C LYS A 67 2.62 -6.95 2.89
N LEU A 68 2.63 -7.10 1.57
CA LEU A 68 2.74 -5.99 0.62
C LEU A 68 1.46 -5.97 -0.20
N CYS A 69 0.71 -4.87 -0.13
CA CYS A 69 -0.59 -4.76 -0.78
C CYS A 69 -0.70 -3.49 -1.62
N GLY A 70 -1.27 -3.62 -2.81
CA GLY A 70 -1.67 -2.47 -3.61
C GLY A 70 -3.07 -2.01 -3.22
N VAL A 71 -3.29 -0.71 -3.14
CA VAL A 71 -4.58 -0.12 -2.79
C VAL A 71 -4.98 0.92 -3.84
N SER A 72 -6.16 0.78 -4.40
CA SER A 72 -6.75 1.76 -5.31
C SER A 72 -8.25 1.83 -5.10
N CYS A 73 -8.90 2.83 -5.71
CA CYS A 73 -10.36 2.96 -5.68
C CYS A 73 -11.04 2.17 -6.80
N ASP A 74 -10.28 1.41 -7.59
CA ASP A 74 -10.85 0.52 -8.60
C ASP A 74 -11.63 -0.61 -7.93
N SER A 75 -12.61 -1.18 -8.66
CA SER A 75 -13.32 -2.35 -8.17
C SER A 75 -12.37 -3.55 -8.07
N SER A 76 -12.71 -4.52 -7.23
CA SER A 76 -11.93 -5.76 -7.11
C SER A 76 -11.81 -6.48 -8.47
N TRP A 77 -12.85 -6.44 -9.28
CA TRP A 77 -12.81 -7.05 -10.63
C TRP A 77 -11.73 -6.44 -11.51
N SER A 78 -11.62 -5.10 -11.51
CA SER A 78 -10.59 -4.40 -12.28
C SER A 78 -9.20 -4.69 -11.74
N GLN A 79 -9.05 -4.76 -10.41
CA GLN A 79 -7.78 -5.06 -9.76
C GLN A 79 -7.30 -6.48 -10.05
N ILE A 80 -8.21 -7.46 -10.05
CA ILE A 80 -7.91 -8.84 -10.39
C ILE A 80 -7.37 -8.93 -11.82
N ALA A 81 -8.08 -8.30 -12.76
CA ALA A 81 -7.65 -8.29 -14.16
C ALA A 81 -6.29 -7.61 -14.33
N PHE A 82 -6.07 -6.52 -13.63
CA PHE A 82 -4.79 -5.79 -13.64
C PHE A 82 -3.64 -6.66 -13.11
N ARG A 83 -3.82 -7.26 -11.94
CA ARG A 83 -2.83 -8.13 -11.33
C ARG A 83 -2.49 -9.33 -12.23
N GLU A 84 -3.51 -9.98 -12.78
CA GLU A 84 -3.33 -11.13 -13.68
C GLU A 84 -2.59 -10.75 -14.95
N LYS A 85 -2.94 -9.60 -15.54
CA LYS A 85 -2.26 -9.11 -16.74
C LYS A 85 -0.78 -8.85 -16.48
N LEU A 86 -0.44 -8.28 -15.32
CA LEU A 86 0.95 -8.01 -14.95
C LEU A 86 1.71 -9.26 -14.51
N GLY A 87 1.01 -10.32 -14.13
CA GLY A 87 1.63 -11.54 -13.59
C GLY A 87 2.29 -11.32 -12.25
N VAL A 88 1.77 -10.37 -11.43
CA VAL A 88 2.34 -10.07 -10.11
C VAL A 88 1.57 -10.79 -9.01
N SER A 89 2.25 -11.07 -7.89
CA SER A 89 1.66 -11.71 -6.73
C SER A 89 1.17 -10.72 -5.67
N ILE A 90 1.50 -9.43 -5.81
CA ILE A 90 1.11 -8.39 -4.85
C ILE A 90 -0.41 -8.36 -4.70
N GLU A 91 -0.88 -8.63 -3.48
CA GLU A 91 -2.31 -8.63 -3.16
C GLU A 91 -2.92 -7.26 -3.42
N GLN A 92 -4.12 -7.23 -4.02
CA GLN A 92 -4.81 -5.98 -4.31
C GLN A 92 -5.99 -5.80 -3.36
N LEU A 93 -6.12 -4.60 -2.82
CA LEU A 93 -7.17 -4.22 -1.90
C LEU A 93 -7.97 -3.06 -2.51
N SER A 94 -9.29 -3.17 -2.48
CA SER A 94 -10.17 -2.23 -3.17
C SER A 94 -10.85 -1.26 -2.20
N ASP A 95 -10.69 0.03 -2.47
CA ASP A 95 -11.36 1.13 -1.76
C ASP A 95 -12.50 1.71 -2.62
N PHE A 96 -13.24 0.80 -3.28
CA PHE A 96 -14.30 1.16 -4.23
C PHE A 96 -15.58 1.65 -3.55
N GLU A 97 -15.99 0.99 -2.45
CA GLU A 97 -17.27 1.29 -1.82
C GLU A 97 -17.18 1.21 -0.28
N PRO A 98 -17.41 2.30 0.46
CA PRO A 98 -17.61 3.67 -0.05
C PRO A 98 -16.31 4.19 -0.68
N LYS A 99 -16.44 4.75 -1.87
CA LYS A 99 -15.29 5.14 -2.67
C LYS A 99 -14.34 6.08 -1.93
N GLY A 100 -13.08 5.65 -1.79
CA GLY A 100 -12.04 6.48 -1.20
C GLY A 100 -12.06 6.61 0.31
N ALA A 101 -12.95 5.89 1.00
CA ALA A 101 -13.08 6.01 2.46
C ALA A 101 -11.78 5.65 3.20
N ALA A 102 -11.13 4.56 2.82
CA ALA A 102 -9.87 4.16 3.44
C ALA A 102 -8.75 5.12 3.05
N CYS A 103 -8.70 5.54 1.79
CA CYS A 103 -7.70 6.51 1.33
C CYS A 103 -7.82 7.83 2.10
N GLU A 104 -9.04 8.30 2.34
CA GLU A 104 -9.27 9.50 3.15
C GLU A 104 -8.75 9.31 4.58
N ALA A 105 -9.04 8.15 5.18
CA ALA A 105 -8.59 7.84 6.54
C ALA A 105 -7.06 7.85 6.66
N PHE A 106 -6.34 7.41 5.62
CA PHE A 106 -4.88 7.45 5.58
C PHE A 106 -4.31 8.80 5.13
N GLY A 107 -5.15 9.76 4.76
CA GLY A 107 -4.73 11.08 4.32
C GLY A 107 -4.20 11.11 2.89
N VAL A 108 -4.59 10.15 2.06
CA VAL A 108 -4.05 9.99 0.71
C VAL A 108 -5.13 10.02 -0.39
N LEU A 109 -6.28 10.60 -0.11
CA LEU A 109 -7.31 10.76 -1.12
C LEU A 109 -7.10 12.06 -1.89
N HIS A 110 -6.85 11.95 -3.20
CA HIS A 110 -6.74 13.11 -4.10
C HIS A 110 -8.13 13.75 -4.27
N GLU A 111 -8.18 15.05 -4.47
CA GLU A 111 -9.43 15.79 -4.69
C GLU A 111 -10.24 15.28 -5.88
N GLY A 112 -9.57 14.62 -6.84
CA GLY A 112 -10.21 13.98 -7.99
C GLY A 112 -10.90 12.65 -7.69
N GLY A 113 -10.86 12.17 -6.43
CA GLY A 113 -11.54 10.94 -6.04
C GLY A 113 -10.75 9.66 -6.28
N PHE A 114 -9.44 9.75 -6.38
CA PHE A 114 -8.54 8.60 -6.52
C PHE A 114 -7.38 8.73 -5.50
N PRO A 115 -6.67 7.65 -5.21
CA PRO A 115 -5.55 7.75 -4.26
C PRO A 115 -4.41 8.61 -4.80
N GLU A 116 -3.78 9.37 -3.91
CA GLU A 116 -2.45 9.89 -4.16
C GLU A 116 -1.49 8.70 -4.28
N ARG A 117 -0.35 8.90 -4.92
CA ARG A 117 0.68 7.86 -4.95
C ARG A 117 1.47 7.92 -3.66
N ALA A 118 1.24 6.95 -2.79
CA ALA A 118 1.77 6.96 -1.42
C ALA A 118 2.15 5.57 -0.94
N LEU A 119 3.06 5.53 0.02
CA LEU A 119 3.51 4.31 0.67
C LEU A 119 3.33 4.47 2.18
N VAL A 120 2.80 3.45 2.84
CA VAL A 120 2.61 3.46 4.29
C VAL A 120 3.08 2.12 4.85
N ALA A 121 4.05 2.15 5.76
CA ALA A 121 4.57 0.96 6.44
C ALA A 121 4.03 0.92 7.87
N ILE A 122 3.34 -0.17 8.21
CA ILE A 122 2.65 -0.35 9.50
C ILE A 122 3.25 -1.56 10.20
N ASP A 123 3.63 -1.40 11.49
CA ASP A 123 4.25 -2.46 12.25
C ASP A 123 3.22 -3.45 12.84
N ALA A 124 3.73 -4.49 13.53
CA ALA A 124 2.91 -5.54 14.11
C ALA A 124 1.93 -5.05 15.17
N ASP A 125 2.18 -3.88 15.76
CA ASP A 125 1.30 -3.26 16.74
C ASP A 125 0.24 -2.37 16.09
N GLY A 126 0.26 -2.25 14.76
CA GLY A 126 -0.68 -1.43 14.02
C GLY A 126 -0.31 0.05 14.00
N ILE A 127 0.97 0.37 14.19
CA ILE A 127 1.45 1.76 14.21
C ILE A 127 2.18 2.06 12.91
N VAL A 128 1.87 3.22 12.29
CA VAL A 128 2.60 3.70 11.12
C VAL A 128 4.04 4.01 11.55
N ARG A 129 5.01 3.37 10.92
CA ARG A 129 6.44 3.58 11.22
C ARG A 129 7.15 4.38 10.15
N TRP A 130 6.63 4.38 8.96
CA TRP A 130 7.15 5.17 7.85
C TRP A 130 6.05 5.44 6.85
N SER A 131 6.07 6.60 6.25
CA SER A 131 5.13 6.96 5.19
C SER A 131 5.78 7.91 4.19
N TYR A 132 5.29 7.87 2.97
CA TYR A 132 5.76 8.73 1.89
C TYR A 132 4.61 9.03 0.94
N GLN A 133 4.53 10.26 0.49
CA GLN A 133 3.60 10.64 -0.57
C GLN A 133 4.38 11.33 -1.67
N ALA A 134 4.25 10.86 -2.90
CA ALA A 134 4.88 11.49 -4.05
C ALA A 134 4.30 12.89 -4.26
N PRO A 135 5.12 13.88 -4.64
CA PRO A 135 4.64 15.23 -4.91
C PRO A 135 3.57 15.29 -5.99
N LEU A 136 3.65 14.40 -6.98
CA LEU A 136 2.69 14.30 -8.08
C LEU A 136 2.28 12.85 -8.29
N PRO A 137 1.02 12.59 -8.66
CA PRO A 137 0.55 11.21 -8.90
C PRO A 137 1.32 10.46 -9.99
N GLY A 138 1.96 11.19 -10.91
CA GLY A 138 2.78 10.60 -11.96
C GLY A 138 4.21 10.25 -11.56
N GLU A 139 4.63 10.57 -10.33
CA GLU A 139 5.99 10.27 -9.86
C GLU A 139 6.02 8.93 -9.12
N LEU A 140 6.76 7.98 -9.68
CA LEU A 140 6.91 6.64 -9.12
C LEU A 140 7.97 6.66 -8.01
N PRO A 141 7.61 6.33 -6.74
CA PRO A 141 8.61 6.21 -5.68
C PRO A 141 9.60 5.09 -6.01
N SER A 142 10.89 5.41 -5.95
CA SER A 142 11.93 4.46 -6.34
C SER A 142 11.98 3.23 -5.41
N VAL A 143 12.55 2.16 -5.92
CA VAL A 143 12.78 0.93 -5.13
C VAL A 143 13.74 1.24 -3.98
N GLU A 144 14.73 2.11 -4.19
CA GLU A 144 15.66 2.54 -3.16
C GLU A 144 14.95 3.23 -2.01
N LEU A 145 14.01 4.13 -2.32
CA LEU A 145 13.20 4.82 -1.31
C LEU A 145 12.35 3.82 -0.53
N LEU A 146 11.75 2.86 -1.21
CA LEU A 146 10.96 1.81 -0.57
C LEU A 146 11.81 0.96 0.37
N ARG A 147 13.00 0.54 -0.07
CA ARG A 147 13.95 -0.22 0.77
C ARG A 147 14.34 0.57 2.02
N GLU A 148 14.65 1.84 1.83
CA GLU A 148 15.01 2.74 2.95
C GLU A 148 13.85 2.86 3.94
N GLY A 149 12.64 3.08 3.45
CA GLY A 149 11.45 3.20 4.28
C GLY A 149 11.14 1.92 5.06
N VAL A 150 11.26 0.78 4.42
CA VAL A 150 11.08 -0.53 5.06
C VAL A 150 12.15 -0.75 6.13
N GLY A 151 13.40 -0.37 5.85
CA GLY A 151 14.49 -0.42 6.82
C GLY A 151 14.21 0.43 8.06
N ILE A 152 13.69 1.65 7.86
CA ILE A 152 13.29 2.54 8.95
C ILE A 152 12.16 1.91 9.76
N ALA A 153 11.15 1.37 9.07
CA ALA A 153 9.96 0.83 9.72
C ALA A 153 10.21 -0.47 10.50
N PHE A 154 11.01 -1.38 9.93
CA PHE A 154 11.12 -2.75 10.42
C PHE A 154 12.55 -3.21 10.74
N GLY A 155 13.55 -2.35 10.55
CA GLY A 155 14.95 -2.70 10.75
C GLY A 155 15.26 -3.24 12.14
N ASP A 156 14.62 -2.71 13.18
CA ASP A 156 14.83 -3.13 14.58
C ASP A 156 14.40 -4.57 14.82
N VAL A 157 13.41 -5.07 14.07
CA VAL A 157 12.91 -6.44 14.21
C VAL A 157 13.97 -7.44 13.76
N LEU A 158 14.76 -7.08 12.74
CA LEU A 158 15.81 -7.95 12.21
C LEU A 158 17.10 -7.87 13.05
N ALA A 159 17.29 -6.76 13.76
CA ALA A 159 18.44 -6.54 14.63
C ALA A 159 18.29 -7.21 16.01
N ALA A 160 17.08 -7.64 16.37
CA ALA A 160 16.77 -8.22 17.68
C ALA A 160 17.12 -9.74 17.75
#